data_5d93a6c7b541f3343cf65f800d718d05
#
_entry.id   5d93a6c7b541f3343cf65f800d718d05
#
_cell.length_a   1.000
_cell.length_b   1.000
_cell.length_c   1.000
_cell.angle_alpha   90.00
_cell.angle_beta   90.00
_cell.angle_gamma   90.00
#
_symmetry.space_group_name_H-M   'P 1'
#
loop_
_entity.id
_entity.type
_entity.pdbx_description
1 polymer ?
#
loop_
_entity_poly.entity_id
_entity_poly.type
_entity_poly.pdbx_seq_one_letter_code
_entity_poly.pdbx_strand_id
1 'polypeptide(L)'
;MSAFISDTPLARELIRIGDEAIAREDDAKLRAYFAEDYVFHGPGGDLSFDELSAYFASLRAAFSDLRLVREQIIVEGNFLAARTMFSGDFTGVFTSSPIGPVEPTGQHVEWEAINTFRYDDDERLAEEWVQTDYRSFLAKLGVTATESAERQMNTN
;
A
#
# COMPACT_ATOMS: atom_id res chain seq x y z
N MET A 1 18.22 -13.66 6.72
CA MET A 1 17.60 -14.32 5.55
C MET A 1 17.78 -13.43 4.34
N SER A 2 18.27 -13.97 3.26
CA SER A 2 18.35 -13.20 2.01
C SER A 2 16.95 -13.03 1.41
N ALA A 3 16.65 -11.82 0.93
CA ALA A 3 15.44 -11.56 0.18
C ALA A 3 15.43 -12.43 -1.09
N PHE A 4 14.28 -12.98 -1.44
CA PHE A 4 14.09 -13.67 -2.72
C PHE A 4 13.39 -12.71 -3.67
N ILE A 5 14.13 -12.21 -4.66
CA ILE A 5 13.60 -11.30 -5.69
C ILE A 5 13.76 -12.00 -7.04
N SER A 6 12.65 -12.25 -7.73
CA SER A 6 12.66 -12.77 -9.09
C SER A 6 13.37 -11.79 -10.03
N ASP A 7 14.29 -12.28 -10.86
CA ASP A 7 14.98 -11.45 -11.86
C ASP A 7 14.18 -11.42 -13.18
N THR A 8 13.03 -10.79 -13.15
CA THR A 8 12.16 -10.60 -14.31
C THR A 8 11.87 -9.12 -14.57
N PRO A 9 11.49 -8.72 -15.80
CA PRO A 9 11.08 -7.35 -16.08
C PRO A 9 9.92 -6.87 -15.19
N LEU A 10 8.92 -7.72 -14.93
CA LEU A 10 7.79 -7.39 -14.06
C LEU A 10 8.25 -7.09 -12.64
N ALA A 11 9.15 -7.90 -12.08
CA ALA A 11 9.67 -7.68 -10.72
C ALA A 11 10.47 -6.37 -10.61
N ARG A 12 11.33 -6.10 -11.58
CA ARG A 12 12.11 -4.86 -11.63
C ARG A 12 11.21 -3.63 -11.74
N GLU A 13 10.16 -3.70 -12.56
CA GLU A 13 9.21 -2.60 -12.74
C GLU A 13 8.39 -2.36 -11.48
N LEU A 14 7.94 -3.42 -10.78
CA LEU A 14 7.22 -3.28 -9.52
C LEU A 14 8.06 -2.56 -8.45
N ILE A 15 9.35 -2.87 -8.35
CA ILE A 15 10.27 -2.19 -7.43
C ILE A 15 10.38 -0.70 -7.80
N ARG A 16 10.58 -0.41 -9.09
CA ARG A 16 10.73 0.95 -9.59
C ARG A 16 9.48 1.80 -9.31
N ILE A 17 8.29 1.26 -9.57
CA ILE A 17 7.01 1.94 -9.33
C ILE A 17 6.80 2.21 -7.83
N GLY A 18 7.14 1.28 -6.96
CA GLY A 18 7.07 1.49 -5.52
C GLY A 18 7.93 2.66 -5.05
N ASP A 19 9.16 2.71 -5.51
CA ASP A 19 10.13 3.74 -5.11
C ASP A 19 9.87 5.10 -5.79
N GLU A 20 9.68 5.11 -7.11
CA GLU A 20 9.62 6.37 -7.87
C GLU A 20 8.21 7.00 -7.90
N ALA A 21 7.16 6.19 -7.89
CA ALA A 21 5.80 6.69 -8.08
C ALA A 21 4.98 6.67 -6.79
N ILE A 22 4.97 5.56 -6.04
CA ILE A 22 4.15 5.46 -4.82
C ILE A 22 4.78 6.30 -3.69
N ALA A 23 6.07 6.12 -3.42
CA ALA A 23 6.76 6.82 -2.35
C ALA A 23 7.07 8.29 -2.67
N ARG A 24 7.24 8.66 -3.95
CA ARG A 24 7.72 9.98 -4.39
C ARG A 24 6.76 10.77 -5.28
N GLU A 25 5.52 10.33 -5.44
CA GLU A 25 4.46 11.09 -6.12
C GLU A 25 4.69 11.35 -7.63
N ASP A 26 5.00 10.33 -8.41
CA ASP A 26 5.01 10.42 -9.87
C ASP A 26 3.68 9.86 -10.45
N ASP A 27 2.65 10.70 -10.48
CA ASP A 27 1.31 10.30 -10.94
C ASP A 27 1.27 9.86 -12.41
N ALA A 28 2.12 10.42 -13.26
CA ALA A 28 2.20 10.02 -14.68
C ALA A 28 2.74 8.59 -14.81
N LYS A 29 3.76 8.22 -14.03
CA LYS A 29 4.29 6.85 -14.01
C LYS A 29 3.29 5.87 -13.41
N LEU A 30 2.60 6.25 -12.33
CA LEU A 30 1.52 5.44 -11.76
C LEU A 30 0.45 5.17 -12.83
N ARG A 31 -0.05 6.21 -13.49
CA ARG A 31 -1.11 6.07 -14.50
C ARG A 31 -0.68 5.16 -15.68
N ALA A 32 0.56 5.25 -16.12
CA ALA A 32 1.08 4.40 -17.20
C ALA A 32 1.25 2.93 -16.80
N TYR A 33 1.47 2.66 -15.52
CA TYR A 33 1.68 1.31 -14.98
C TYR A 33 0.39 0.51 -14.81
N PHE A 34 -0.73 1.18 -14.50
CA PHE A 34 -2.02 0.56 -14.26
C PHE A 34 -2.87 0.45 -15.53
N ALA A 35 -3.58 -0.66 -15.69
CA ALA A 35 -4.59 -0.81 -16.74
C ALA A 35 -5.77 0.15 -16.50
N GLU A 36 -6.50 0.49 -17.56
CA GLU A 36 -7.66 1.40 -17.44
C GLU A 36 -8.79 0.83 -16.58
N ASP A 37 -8.96 -0.49 -16.62
CA ASP A 37 -9.99 -1.24 -15.88
C ASP A 37 -9.45 -1.87 -14.57
N TYR A 38 -8.35 -1.34 -14.05
CA TYR A 38 -7.74 -1.83 -12.83
C TYR A 38 -8.68 -1.88 -11.63
N VAL A 39 -8.58 -2.98 -10.87
CA VAL A 39 -9.30 -3.17 -9.61
C VAL A 39 -8.33 -3.61 -8.51
N PHE A 40 -8.40 -2.93 -7.38
CA PHE A 40 -7.72 -3.28 -6.14
C PHE A 40 -8.70 -3.97 -5.19
N HIS A 41 -8.34 -5.13 -4.67
CA HIS A 41 -9.10 -5.86 -3.65
C HIS A 41 -8.34 -5.80 -2.32
N GLY A 42 -8.78 -4.95 -1.42
CA GLY A 42 -8.14 -4.74 -0.12
C GLY A 42 -9.03 -5.12 1.07
N PRO A 43 -8.48 -5.00 2.29
CA PRO A 43 -9.22 -5.34 3.52
C PRO A 43 -10.50 -4.51 3.72
N GLY A 44 -10.54 -3.30 3.18
CA GLY A 44 -11.67 -2.37 3.28
C GLY A 44 -12.66 -2.46 2.12
N GLY A 45 -12.43 -3.34 1.14
CA GLY A 45 -13.23 -3.48 -0.07
C GLY A 45 -12.44 -3.13 -1.34
N ASP A 46 -13.16 -3.06 -2.46
CA ASP A 46 -12.57 -2.79 -3.76
C ASP A 46 -12.33 -1.29 -3.98
N LEU A 47 -11.21 -0.95 -4.61
CA LEU A 47 -10.86 0.40 -5.00
C LEU A 47 -10.54 0.47 -6.49
N SER A 48 -10.94 1.57 -7.12
CA SER A 48 -10.47 1.97 -8.44
C SER A 48 -9.04 2.53 -8.37
N PHE A 49 -8.42 2.74 -9.53
CA PHE A 49 -7.11 3.41 -9.59
C PHE A 49 -7.13 4.80 -8.92
N ASP A 50 -8.17 5.60 -9.16
CA ASP A 50 -8.24 6.96 -8.60
C ASP A 50 -8.37 6.93 -7.06
N GLU A 51 -9.15 6.00 -6.53
CA GLU A 51 -9.28 5.80 -5.07
C GLU A 51 -7.97 5.28 -4.46
N LEU A 52 -7.28 4.35 -5.12
CA LEU A 52 -5.97 3.88 -4.66
C LEU A 52 -4.91 4.99 -4.71
N SER A 53 -4.91 5.81 -5.76
CA SER A 53 -4.01 6.96 -5.88
C SER A 53 -4.23 7.97 -4.75
N ALA A 54 -5.49 8.24 -4.39
CA ALA A 54 -5.84 9.07 -3.24
C ALA A 54 -5.36 8.46 -1.91
N TYR A 55 -5.45 7.14 -1.77
CA TYR A 55 -4.90 6.43 -0.61
C TYR A 55 -3.37 6.59 -0.50
N PHE A 56 -2.62 6.43 -1.60
CA PHE A 56 -1.18 6.68 -1.61
C PHE A 56 -0.84 8.13 -1.25
N ALA A 57 -1.60 9.09 -1.74
CA ALA A 57 -1.45 10.50 -1.36
C ALA A 57 -1.65 10.71 0.14
N SER A 58 -2.62 10.03 0.75
CA SER A 58 -2.85 10.10 2.20
C SER A 58 -1.69 9.49 3.00
N LEU A 59 -1.06 8.42 2.49
CA LEU A 59 0.14 7.84 3.12
C LEU A 59 1.31 8.83 3.06
N ARG A 60 1.57 9.44 1.90
CA ARG A 60 2.64 10.44 1.75
C ARG A 60 2.41 11.66 2.63
N ALA A 61 1.17 12.09 2.82
CA ALA A 61 0.82 13.20 3.71
C ALA A 61 1.02 12.87 5.20
N ALA A 62 0.75 11.62 5.58
CA ALA A 62 0.85 11.15 6.97
C ALA A 62 2.28 10.77 7.38
N PHE A 63 3.06 10.19 6.44
CA PHE A 63 4.38 9.64 6.72
C PHE A 63 5.46 10.39 5.95
N SER A 64 6.32 11.10 6.65
CA SER A 64 7.55 11.64 6.07
C SER A 64 8.56 10.52 5.83
N ASP A 65 9.39 10.67 4.80
CA ASP A 65 10.36 9.65 4.37
C ASP A 65 9.69 8.28 4.12
N LEU A 66 8.52 8.27 3.51
CA LEU A 66 7.81 7.04 3.15
C LEU A 66 8.66 6.18 2.21
N ARG A 67 8.82 4.91 2.58
CA ARG A 67 9.57 3.92 1.80
C ARG A 67 8.77 2.65 1.62
N LEU A 68 8.95 2.02 0.46
CA LEU A 68 8.44 0.70 0.13
C LEU A 68 9.62 -0.19 -0.24
N VAL A 69 9.81 -1.26 0.52
CA VAL A 69 10.83 -2.27 0.23
C VAL A 69 10.15 -3.59 -0.12
N ARG A 70 10.40 -4.10 -1.31
CA ARG A 70 9.93 -5.43 -1.72
C ARG A 70 10.92 -6.47 -1.20
N GLU A 71 10.54 -7.16 -0.14
CA GLU A 71 11.41 -8.17 0.50
C GLU A 71 11.38 -9.50 -0.21
N GLN A 72 10.25 -9.84 -0.84
CA GLN A 72 10.10 -11.03 -1.66
C GLN A 72 9.27 -10.70 -2.89
N ILE A 73 9.68 -11.22 -4.05
CA ILE A 73 8.91 -11.16 -5.30
C ILE A 73 9.04 -12.49 -6.02
N ILE A 74 7.90 -13.12 -6.29
CA ILE A 74 7.79 -14.38 -7.03
C ILE A 74 6.94 -14.09 -8.27
N VAL A 75 7.40 -14.50 -9.44
CA VAL A 75 6.69 -14.31 -10.70
C VAL A 75 6.44 -15.65 -11.37
N GLU A 76 5.20 -15.87 -11.79
CA GLU A 76 4.81 -17.00 -12.62
C GLU A 76 3.84 -16.52 -13.70
N GLY A 77 4.27 -16.55 -14.97
CA GLY A 77 3.49 -16.03 -16.07
C GLY A 77 3.18 -14.54 -15.91
N ASN A 78 1.91 -14.19 -15.93
CA ASN A 78 1.41 -12.82 -15.73
C ASN A 78 0.97 -12.53 -14.30
N PHE A 79 1.25 -13.43 -13.36
CA PHE A 79 1.02 -13.25 -11.93
C PHE A 79 2.31 -12.99 -11.17
N LEU A 80 2.20 -12.13 -10.17
CA LEU A 80 3.29 -11.81 -9.28
C LEU A 80 2.78 -11.80 -7.84
N ALA A 81 3.57 -12.38 -6.92
CA ALA A 81 3.33 -12.27 -5.48
C ALA A 81 4.48 -11.51 -4.83
N ALA A 82 4.17 -10.60 -3.92
CA ALA A 82 5.17 -9.81 -3.22
C ALA A 82 4.87 -9.69 -1.73
N ARG A 83 5.93 -9.65 -0.94
CA ARG A 83 5.90 -9.20 0.45
C ARG A 83 6.59 -7.85 0.52
N THR A 84 5.85 -6.85 0.97
CA THR A 84 6.27 -5.45 0.95
C THR A 84 6.32 -4.89 2.36
N MET A 85 7.45 -4.30 2.73
CA MET A 85 7.59 -3.52 3.95
C MET A 85 7.45 -2.04 3.63
N PHE A 86 6.48 -1.41 4.26
CA PHE A 86 6.33 0.05 4.29
C PHE A 86 6.98 0.61 5.54
N SER A 87 7.56 1.78 5.44
CA SER A 87 8.07 2.51 6.61
C SER A 87 8.00 4.02 6.40
N GLY A 88 7.92 4.74 7.50
CA GLY A 88 7.95 6.21 7.50
C GLY A 88 7.79 6.78 8.90
N ASP A 89 8.04 8.08 9.03
CA ASP A 89 7.86 8.80 10.29
C ASP A 89 6.44 9.40 10.33
N PHE A 90 5.66 9.03 11.32
CA PHE A 90 4.25 9.43 11.42
C PHE A 90 4.14 10.87 11.91
N THR A 91 4.21 11.84 10.99
CA THR A 91 4.32 13.27 11.25
C THR A 91 3.11 14.10 10.78
N GLY A 92 2.21 13.53 9.99
CA GLY A 92 0.99 14.18 9.52
C GLY A 92 -0.26 13.37 9.86
N VAL A 93 -1.43 13.99 9.80
CA VAL A 93 -2.71 13.31 10.04
C VAL A 93 -2.95 12.23 8.99
N PHE A 94 -3.21 10.99 9.42
CA PHE A 94 -3.60 9.91 8.52
C PHE A 94 -5.12 9.88 8.35
N THR A 95 -5.59 10.31 7.19
CA THR A 95 -7.02 10.51 6.90
C THR A 95 -7.74 9.28 6.32
N SER A 96 -6.99 8.28 5.83
CA SER A 96 -7.55 7.10 5.15
C SER A 96 -7.69 5.88 6.06
N SER A 97 -7.70 6.07 7.37
CA SER A 97 -7.94 4.98 8.30
C SER A 97 -9.43 4.60 8.33
N PRO A 98 -9.76 3.30 8.55
CA PRO A 98 -11.17 2.87 8.61
C PRO A 98 -11.93 3.41 9.84
N ILE A 99 -11.22 3.98 10.80
CA ILE A 99 -11.79 4.57 12.02
C ILE A 99 -11.82 6.10 12.00
N GLY A 100 -11.56 6.71 10.85
CA GLY A 100 -11.44 8.16 10.69
C GLY A 100 -10.00 8.67 10.90
N PRO A 101 -9.81 10.02 10.91
CA PRO A 101 -8.49 10.62 11.01
C PRO A 101 -7.75 10.18 12.28
N VAL A 102 -6.45 9.90 12.14
CA VAL A 102 -5.55 9.56 13.24
C VAL A 102 -4.46 10.62 13.33
N GLU A 103 -4.32 11.23 14.50
CA GLU A 103 -3.33 12.26 14.77
C GLU A 103 -1.90 11.69 14.82
N PRO A 104 -0.90 12.43 14.33
CA PRO A 104 0.48 11.94 14.29
C PRO A 104 1.10 11.83 15.68
N THR A 105 1.98 10.84 15.85
CA THR A 105 2.76 10.62 17.09
C THR A 105 4.22 11.06 16.96
N GLY A 106 4.71 11.31 15.74
CA GLY A 106 6.12 11.58 15.45
C GLY A 106 7.01 10.33 15.45
N GLN A 107 6.46 9.15 15.72
CA GLN A 107 7.23 7.91 15.78
C GLN A 107 7.48 7.31 14.40
N HIS A 108 8.59 6.59 14.27
CA HIS A 108 8.87 5.75 13.11
C HIS A 108 7.94 4.52 13.16
N VAL A 109 7.28 4.23 12.03
CA VAL A 109 6.32 3.13 11.90
C VAL A 109 6.71 2.26 10.72
N GLU A 110 6.66 0.95 10.94
CA GLU A 110 6.83 -0.05 9.89
C GLU A 110 5.61 -0.97 9.86
N TRP A 111 5.15 -1.32 8.65
CA TRP A 111 4.06 -2.28 8.47
C TRP A 111 4.24 -3.07 7.19
N GLU A 112 3.65 -4.25 7.14
CA GLU A 112 3.80 -5.21 6.05
C GLU A 112 2.50 -5.37 5.28
N ALA A 113 2.63 -5.57 3.98
CA ALA A 113 1.57 -6.02 3.11
C ALA A 113 2.02 -7.23 2.28
N ILE A 114 1.10 -8.16 2.05
CA ILE A 114 1.25 -9.25 1.09
C ILE A 114 0.31 -8.97 -0.06
N ASN A 115 0.87 -8.97 -1.26
CA ASN A 115 0.16 -8.63 -2.49
C ASN A 115 0.24 -9.76 -3.49
N THR A 116 -0.85 -9.99 -4.22
CA THR A 116 -0.82 -10.70 -5.50
C THR A 116 -1.29 -9.78 -6.60
N PHE A 117 -0.61 -9.84 -7.74
CA PHE A 117 -0.83 -8.95 -8.88
C PHE A 117 -1.10 -9.77 -10.12
N ARG A 118 -2.06 -9.34 -10.93
CA ARG A 118 -2.30 -9.87 -12.28
C ARG A 118 -2.07 -8.76 -13.30
N TYR A 119 -1.22 -9.05 -14.27
CA TYR A 119 -0.92 -8.15 -15.38
C TYR A 119 -1.70 -8.54 -16.63
N ASP A 120 -2.08 -7.57 -17.44
CA ASP A 120 -2.71 -7.81 -18.73
C ASP A 120 -1.67 -8.13 -19.84
N ASP A 121 -2.13 -8.32 -21.07
CA ASP A 121 -1.27 -8.68 -22.19
C ASP A 121 -0.29 -7.54 -22.59
N ASP A 122 -0.56 -6.30 -22.19
CA ASP A 122 0.30 -5.14 -22.37
C ASP A 122 1.24 -4.91 -21.17
N GLU A 123 1.34 -5.88 -20.25
CA GLU A 123 2.14 -5.81 -19.03
C GLU A 123 1.74 -4.65 -18.09
N ARG A 124 0.47 -4.21 -18.14
CA ARG A 124 -0.10 -3.28 -17.19
C ARG A 124 -0.76 -4.02 -16.04
N LEU A 125 -0.68 -3.45 -14.85
CA LEU A 125 -1.33 -4.01 -13.68
C LEU A 125 -2.86 -3.88 -13.81
N ALA A 126 -3.54 -5.03 -13.91
CA ALA A 126 -4.98 -5.08 -14.14
C ALA A 126 -5.77 -5.39 -12.86
N GLU A 127 -5.18 -6.15 -11.96
CA GLU A 127 -5.87 -6.57 -10.73
C GLU A 127 -4.87 -6.85 -9.61
N GLU A 128 -5.22 -6.46 -8.38
CA GLU A 128 -4.36 -6.63 -7.22
C GLU A 128 -5.18 -7.07 -6.01
N TRP A 129 -4.68 -8.03 -5.26
CA TRP A 129 -5.20 -8.46 -3.96
C TRP A 129 -4.18 -8.14 -2.89
N VAL A 130 -4.63 -7.47 -1.82
CA VAL A 130 -3.75 -7.02 -0.74
C VAL A 130 -4.28 -7.48 0.61
N GLN A 131 -3.38 -8.02 1.41
CA GLN A 131 -3.62 -8.30 2.82
C GLN A 131 -2.62 -7.54 3.68
N THR A 132 -3.13 -6.89 4.70
CA THR A 132 -2.34 -6.19 5.72
C THR A 132 -2.99 -6.40 7.08
N ASP A 133 -2.19 -6.55 8.12
CA ASP A 133 -2.69 -6.56 9.49
C ASP A 133 -3.02 -5.12 9.94
N TYR A 134 -4.22 -4.67 9.58
CA TYR A 134 -4.69 -3.32 9.92
C TYR A 134 -4.77 -3.07 11.42
N ARG A 135 -5.07 -4.10 12.21
CA ARG A 135 -5.13 -3.98 13.67
C ARG A 135 -3.75 -3.63 14.24
N SER A 136 -2.72 -4.37 13.83
CA SER A 136 -1.34 -4.06 14.21
C SER A 136 -0.89 -2.70 13.70
N PHE A 137 -1.24 -2.35 12.46
CA PHE A 137 -0.92 -1.05 11.90
C PHE A 137 -1.53 0.09 12.71
N LEU A 138 -2.82 0.05 13.01
CA LEU A 138 -3.48 1.07 13.83
C LEU A 138 -2.89 1.15 15.26
N ALA A 139 -2.54 0.03 15.86
CA ALA A 139 -1.87 0.01 17.16
C ALA A 139 -0.51 0.73 17.11
N LYS A 140 0.25 0.55 16.05
CA LYS A 140 1.53 1.27 15.80
C LYS A 140 1.33 2.77 15.60
N LEU A 141 0.16 3.19 15.10
CA LEU A 141 -0.22 4.60 15.02
C LEU A 141 -0.71 5.19 16.34
N GLY A 142 -0.74 4.40 17.40
CA GLY A 142 -1.18 4.83 18.73
C GLY A 142 -2.68 4.66 18.99
N VAL A 143 -3.42 3.97 18.10
CA VAL A 143 -4.84 3.70 18.30
C VAL A 143 -5.04 2.49 19.20
N THR A 144 -5.78 2.67 20.30
CA THR A 144 -6.13 1.58 21.20
C THR A 144 -7.32 0.75 20.68
N ALA A 145 -7.44 -0.49 21.16
CA ALA A 145 -8.59 -1.34 20.80
C ALA A 145 -9.93 -0.73 21.27
N THR A 146 -9.93 0.01 22.37
CA THR A 146 -11.11 0.70 22.92
C THR A 146 -11.53 1.85 22.01
N GLU A 147 -10.59 2.70 21.57
CA GLU A 147 -10.86 3.81 20.64
C GLU A 147 -11.39 3.32 19.29
N SER A 148 -10.87 2.21 18.79
CA SER A 148 -11.33 1.58 17.57
C SER A 148 -12.79 1.12 17.69
N ALA A 149 -13.17 0.50 18.81
CA ALA A 149 -14.53 0.03 19.06
C ALA A 149 -15.51 1.20 19.24
N GLU A 150 -15.15 2.25 19.97
CA GLU A 150 -15.98 3.43 20.21
C GLU A 150 -16.28 4.21 18.92
N ARG A 151 -15.28 4.35 18.04
CA ARG A 151 -15.47 5.05 16.75
C ARG A 151 -16.36 4.26 15.79
N GLN A 152 -16.28 2.92 15.78
CA GLN A 152 -17.18 2.08 14.99
C GLN A 152 -18.62 2.13 15.45
N MET A 153 -18.89 2.27 16.75
CA MET A 153 -20.27 2.41 17.27
C MET A 153 -20.89 3.76 16.97
N ASN A 154 -20.10 4.83 16.80
CA ASN A 154 -20.58 6.18 16.52
C ASN A 154 -20.85 6.45 15.02
N THR A 155 -20.57 5.50 14.14
CA THR A 155 -20.75 5.62 12.67
C THR A 155 -21.99 4.87 12.14
N ASN A 156 -22.77 4.23 13.00
CA ASN A 156 -24.03 3.54 12.62
C ASN A 156 -25.26 4.37 12.99
#